data_d04bc973646a9da6d921a52a996245af
#
_entry.id   d04bc973646a9da6d921a52a996245af
#
_cell.length_a   1.000
_cell.length_b   1.000
_cell.length_c   1.000
_cell.angle_alpha   90.00
_cell.angle_beta   90.00
_cell.angle_gamma   90.00
#
_symmetry.space_group_name_H-M   'P 1'
#
loop_
_entity.id
_entity.type
_entity.pdbx_description
1 polymer ?
#
loop_
_entity_poly.entity_id
_entity_poly.type
_entity_poly.pdbx_seq_one_letter_code
_entity_poly.pdbx_strand_id
1 'polypeptide(L)'
;MSNHIVVSSVSYAPVSGTDQEVMEQTHKDLKDLVGRAARATRPDLIVLPETICRNCDEEMPEGPTTQLLASLAREYSCYITVPVHQKERKSGAVFNVLGLLDRQGELAGIYRKYIPVYPEFDHGTRPGPGASLIQTEFGPVGGVICFDLNFGELRAQYKKLKPKLLLFSSMYHGGLVQNFWALDVQAFFVGSVYKGTPCTIIDPQGTTLAQSNNYQSWATARINLDYEVVHLDKNQAKYDDIHRQYGEAVRIVTTGEVGTSVIYSETEERTAADIVDEFELVRLDEYFDWSRQLRTEHLT
;
A
#
# COMPACT_ATOMS: atom_id res chain seq x y z
N MET A 1 -9.59 -18.09 -4.25
CA MET A 1 -8.17 -18.52 -4.24
C MET A 1 -7.46 -17.73 -3.16
N SER A 2 -6.88 -18.40 -2.16
CA SER A 2 -6.08 -17.69 -1.16
C SER A 2 -5.02 -16.84 -1.87
N ASN A 3 -5.00 -15.54 -1.61
CA ASN A 3 -4.17 -14.57 -2.34
C ASN A 3 -3.04 -14.07 -1.45
N HIS A 4 -2.10 -14.98 -1.13
CA HIS A 4 -0.95 -14.67 -0.31
C HIS A 4 0.17 -14.05 -1.14
N ILE A 5 0.67 -12.92 -0.66
CA ILE A 5 1.86 -12.27 -1.19
C ILE A 5 2.84 -11.93 -0.07
N VAL A 6 4.12 -11.90 -0.38
CA VAL A 6 5.17 -11.38 0.50
C VAL A 6 5.46 -9.94 0.09
N VAL A 7 5.27 -9.00 1.00
CA VAL A 7 5.57 -7.59 0.77
C VAL A 7 6.78 -7.15 1.59
N SER A 8 7.65 -6.36 1.01
CA SER A 8 8.80 -5.75 1.69
C SER A 8 8.75 -4.23 1.51
N SER A 9 8.79 -3.52 2.62
CA SER A 9 8.87 -2.05 2.65
C SER A 9 10.28 -1.64 3.05
N VAL A 10 10.96 -0.87 2.19
CA VAL A 10 12.39 -0.58 2.30
C VAL A 10 12.62 0.87 2.71
N SER A 11 13.42 1.08 3.75
CA SER A 11 13.83 2.41 4.22
C SER A 11 15.09 2.86 3.50
N TYR A 12 15.03 4.01 2.86
CA TYR A 12 16.15 4.66 2.17
C TYR A 12 16.04 6.17 2.31
N ALA A 13 17.16 6.86 2.27
CA ALA A 13 17.21 8.31 2.13
C ALA A 13 18.27 8.67 1.09
N PRO A 14 17.92 9.46 0.06
CA PRO A 14 18.88 9.89 -0.96
C PRO A 14 20.03 10.67 -0.33
N VAL A 15 21.23 10.51 -0.89
CA VAL A 15 22.40 11.31 -0.51
C VAL A 15 22.26 12.75 -1.01
N SER A 16 23.03 13.67 -0.42
CA SER A 16 23.18 15.04 -0.91
C SER A 16 24.36 15.13 -1.86
N GLY A 17 24.26 15.94 -2.90
CA GLY A 17 25.35 16.13 -3.90
C GLY A 17 24.85 16.81 -5.16
N THR A 18 25.64 16.75 -6.25
CA THR A 18 25.21 17.16 -7.58
C THR A 18 24.21 16.15 -8.14
N ASP A 19 23.39 16.55 -9.09
CA ASP A 19 22.37 15.68 -9.70
C ASP A 19 22.95 14.35 -10.19
N GLN A 20 24.11 14.40 -10.86
CA GLN A 20 24.79 13.20 -11.36
C GLN A 20 25.35 12.33 -10.23
N GLU A 21 26.06 12.91 -9.26
CA GLU A 21 26.61 12.18 -8.11
C GLU A 21 25.48 11.55 -7.26
N VAL A 22 24.39 12.31 -7.03
CA VAL A 22 23.20 11.81 -6.33
C VAL A 22 22.60 10.63 -7.08
N MET A 23 22.45 10.71 -8.40
CA MET A 23 21.90 9.64 -9.21
C MET A 23 22.79 8.38 -9.18
N GLU A 24 24.10 8.53 -9.39
CA GLU A 24 25.04 7.40 -9.39
C GLU A 24 25.08 6.68 -8.04
N GLN A 25 25.14 7.44 -6.94
CA GLN A 25 25.13 6.87 -5.59
C GLN A 25 23.79 6.23 -5.26
N THR A 26 22.67 6.89 -5.63
CA THR A 26 21.32 6.34 -5.47
C THR A 26 21.18 5.00 -6.19
N HIS A 27 21.63 4.91 -7.44
CA HIS A 27 21.56 3.68 -8.22
C HIS A 27 22.38 2.55 -7.58
N LYS A 28 23.56 2.86 -7.07
CA LYS A 28 24.40 1.90 -6.35
C LYS A 28 23.72 1.40 -5.07
N ASP A 29 23.18 2.33 -4.27
CA ASP A 29 22.53 2.03 -3.01
C ASP A 29 21.24 1.22 -3.22
N LEU A 30 20.43 1.58 -4.21
CA LEU A 30 19.20 0.86 -4.55
C LEU A 30 19.51 -0.56 -5.03
N LYS A 31 20.50 -0.73 -5.88
CA LYS A 31 20.92 -2.07 -6.34
C LYS A 31 21.36 -2.96 -5.17
N ASP A 32 22.13 -2.44 -4.23
CA ASP A 32 22.53 -3.19 -3.03
C ASP A 32 21.32 -3.47 -2.12
N LEU A 33 20.57 -2.44 -1.75
CA LEU A 33 19.52 -2.53 -0.74
C LEU A 33 18.33 -3.37 -1.22
N VAL A 34 17.84 -3.12 -2.44
CA VAL A 34 16.78 -3.92 -3.07
C VAL A 34 17.24 -5.37 -3.24
N GLY A 35 18.48 -5.57 -3.72
CA GLY A 35 19.04 -6.91 -3.89
C GLY A 35 19.16 -7.69 -2.57
N ARG A 36 19.56 -7.03 -1.47
CA ARG A 36 19.62 -7.67 -0.15
C ARG A 36 18.22 -8.04 0.36
N ALA A 37 17.27 -7.11 0.28
CA ALA A 37 15.89 -7.37 0.68
C ALA A 37 15.28 -8.52 -0.13
N ALA A 38 15.42 -8.47 -1.46
CA ALA A 38 14.88 -9.49 -2.37
C ALA A 38 15.44 -10.89 -2.09
N ARG A 39 16.77 -11.01 -1.91
CA ARG A 39 17.40 -12.29 -1.60
C ARG A 39 17.01 -12.84 -0.23
N ALA A 40 16.82 -11.94 0.76
CA ALA A 40 16.46 -12.33 2.13
C ALA A 40 15.01 -12.79 2.27
N THR A 41 14.08 -12.18 1.51
CA THR A 41 12.65 -12.33 1.77
C THR A 41 11.86 -12.92 0.59
N ARG A 42 12.43 -12.92 -0.62
CA ARG A 42 11.77 -13.34 -1.88
C ARG A 42 10.39 -12.70 -2.02
N PRO A 43 10.31 -11.36 -2.02
CA PRO A 43 9.03 -10.68 -1.99
C PRO A 43 8.34 -10.72 -3.35
N ASP A 44 7.02 -10.65 -3.32
CA ASP A 44 6.19 -10.40 -4.50
C ASP A 44 6.15 -8.90 -4.86
N LEU A 45 6.32 -8.05 -3.83
CA LEU A 45 6.28 -6.60 -3.97
C LEU A 45 7.31 -5.92 -3.05
N ILE A 46 8.08 -4.98 -3.61
CA ILE A 46 8.97 -4.07 -2.87
C ILE A 46 8.43 -2.64 -2.98
N VAL A 47 8.25 -1.99 -1.84
CA VAL A 47 7.84 -0.58 -1.75
C VAL A 47 9.05 0.27 -1.32
N LEU A 48 9.31 1.34 -2.08
CA LEU A 48 10.40 2.29 -1.87
C LEU A 48 9.86 3.65 -1.41
N PRO A 49 10.65 4.46 -0.67
CA PRO A 49 10.20 5.76 -0.16
C PRO A 49 10.12 6.82 -1.27
N GLU A 50 9.46 7.94 -0.96
CA GLU A 50 9.20 9.06 -1.86
C GLU A 50 10.50 9.63 -2.46
N THR A 51 10.44 10.06 -3.73
CA THR A 51 11.53 10.77 -4.43
C THR A 51 12.91 10.20 -4.15
N ILE A 52 13.09 8.93 -4.47
CA ILE A 52 14.33 8.18 -4.20
C ILE A 52 15.57 8.76 -4.92
N CYS A 53 15.36 9.50 -6.01
CA CYS A 53 16.40 10.28 -6.70
C CYS A 53 16.01 11.76 -6.63
N ARG A 54 16.68 12.54 -5.78
CA ARG A 54 16.43 13.98 -5.67
C ARG A 54 16.97 14.71 -6.89
N ASN A 55 16.26 15.78 -7.28
CA ASN A 55 16.62 16.67 -8.41
C ASN A 55 16.77 15.92 -9.75
N CYS A 56 16.14 14.76 -9.89
CA CYS A 56 16.17 13.98 -11.12
C CYS A 56 14.74 13.86 -11.64
N ASP A 57 14.36 14.71 -12.58
CA ASP A 57 13.10 14.60 -13.29
C ASP A 57 13.24 13.56 -14.41
N GLU A 58 12.45 12.50 -14.36
CA GLU A 58 12.52 11.41 -15.32
C GLU A 58 11.30 11.34 -16.23
N GLU A 59 11.51 11.06 -17.51
CA GLU A 59 10.42 10.58 -18.38
C GLU A 59 10.24 9.07 -18.16
N MET A 60 9.04 8.66 -17.78
CA MET A 60 8.74 7.25 -17.56
C MET A 60 8.10 6.64 -18.81
N PRO A 61 8.44 5.37 -19.14
CA PRO A 61 9.30 4.43 -18.39
C PRO A 61 10.80 4.52 -18.71
N GLU A 62 11.25 5.45 -19.57
CA GLU A 62 12.62 5.48 -20.12
C GLU A 62 13.67 6.08 -19.19
N GLY A 63 13.27 6.69 -18.07
CA GLY A 63 14.17 7.32 -17.11
C GLY A 63 15.18 6.35 -16.48
N PRO A 64 16.40 6.84 -16.14
CA PRO A 64 17.50 5.96 -15.70
C PRO A 64 17.22 5.22 -14.40
N THR A 65 16.56 5.86 -13.42
CA THR A 65 16.17 5.19 -12.16
C THR A 65 15.05 4.19 -12.42
N THR A 66 14.08 4.54 -13.28
CA THR A 66 13.00 3.61 -13.68
C THR A 66 13.58 2.38 -14.36
N GLN A 67 14.54 2.53 -15.28
CA GLN A 67 15.19 1.42 -15.99
C GLN A 67 16.03 0.54 -15.06
N LEU A 68 16.74 1.13 -14.10
CA LEU A 68 17.44 0.36 -13.07
C LEU A 68 16.46 -0.52 -12.28
N LEU A 69 15.39 0.08 -11.76
CA LEU A 69 14.39 -0.67 -10.97
C LEU A 69 13.64 -1.71 -11.82
N ALA A 70 13.41 -1.43 -13.10
CA ALA A 70 12.86 -2.41 -14.06
C ALA A 70 13.80 -3.62 -14.23
N SER A 71 15.12 -3.40 -14.26
CA SER A 71 16.09 -4.50 -14.30
C SER A 71 16.06 -5.35 -13.04
N LEU A 72 15.91 -4.72 -11.86
CA LEU A 72 15.81 -5.42 -10.58
C LEU A 72 14.47 -6.16 -10.44
N ALA A 73 13.36 -5.58 -10.92
CA ALA A 73 12.07 -6.25 -10.96
C ALA A 73 12.13 -7.56 -11.76
N ARG A 74 12.78 -7.55 -12.91
CA ARG A 74 13.05 -8.75 -13.71
C ARG A 74 13.97 -9.74 -13.00
N GLU A 75 15.09 -9.24 -12.46
CA GLU A 75 16.10 -10.09 -11.78
C GLU A 75 15.50 -10.87 -10.61
N TYR A 76 14.66 -10.21 -9.82
CA TYR A 76 14.06 -10.81 -8.62
C TYR A 76 12.62 -11.31 -8.83
N SER A 77 12.07 -11.14 -10.05
CA SER A 77 10.69 -11.55 -10.38
C SER A 77 9.66 -11.01 -9.40
N CYS A 78 9.74 -9.71 -9.05
CA CYS A 78 8.84 -9.04 -8.11
C CYS A 78 8.38 -7.68 -8.62
N TYR A 79 7.23 -7.20 -8.12
CA TYR A 79 6.80 -5.83 -8.34
C TYR A 79 7.69 -4.87 -7.55
N ILE A 80 8.01 -3.71 -8.12
CA ILE A 80 8.81 -2.67 -7.44
C ILE A 80 8.17 -1.30 -7.70
N THR A 81 7.99 -0.49 -6.63
CA THR A 81 7.56 0.90 -6.80
C THR A 81 8.70 1.77 -7.32
N VAL A 82 8.36 2.78 -8.13
CA VAL A 82 9.28 3.79 -8.68
C VAL A 82 8.82 5.17 -8.24
N PRO A 83 9.20 5.63 -7.03
CA PRO A 83 8.82 6.94 -6.53
C PRO A 83 9.82 8.01 -6.98
N VAL A 84 9.51 8.72 -8.05
CA VAL A 84 10.36 9.74 -8.68
C VAL A 84 9.56 11.00 -9.03
N HIS A 85 10.23 12.07 -9.43
CA HIS A 85 9.61 13.16 -10.16
C HIS A 85 9.49 12.76 -11.63
N GLN A 86 8.25 12.63 -12.12
CA GLN A 86 7.96 12.36 -13.53
C GLN A 86 7.87 13.68 -14.29
N LYS A 87 8.65 13.83 -15.35
CA LYS A 87 8.46 14.87 -16.37
C LYS A 87 7.60 14.30 -17.50
N GLU A 88 6.44 14.87 -17.70
CA GLU A 88 5.54 14.41 -18.76
C GLU A 88 6.02 14.93 -20.13
N ARG A 89 6.35 14.02 -21.03
CA ARG A 89 6.96 14.31 -22.34
C ARG A 89 6.15 15.35 -23.17
N LYS A 90 4.82 15.26 -23.17
CA LYS A 90 3.99 16.11 -24.01
C LYS A 90 3.82 17.54 -23.49
N SER A 91 3.66 17.70 -22.21
CA SER A 91 3.37 18.99 -21.58
C SER A 91 4.57 19.64 -20.92
N GLY A 92 5.64 18.87 -20.65
CA GLY A 92 6.77 19.29 -19.82
C GLY A 92 6.42 19.43 -18.34
N ALA A 93 5.19 19.09 -17.93
CA ALA A 93 4.74 19.18 -16.54
C ALA A 93 5.47 18.14 -15.66
N VAL A 94 5.81 18.54 -14.44
CA VAL A 94 6.45 17.68 -13.45
C VAL A 94 5.44 17.25 -12.41
N PHE A 95 5.43 15.95 -12.06
CA PHE A 95 4.59 15.35 -11.04
C PHE A 95 5.46 14.53 -10.07
N ASN A 96 5.16 14.61 -8.79
CA ASN A 96 5.66 13.63 -7.82
C ASN A 96 4.82 12.36 -7.97
N VAL A 97 5.44 11.23 -8.30
CA VAL A 97 4.73 10.01 -8.65
C VAL A 97 5.19 8.78 -7.85
N LEU A 98 4.28 7.84 -7.71
CA LEU A 98 4.55 6.45 -7.38
C LEU A 98 4.20 5.62 -8.60
N GLY A 99 5.22 5.26 -9.39
CA GLY A 99 5.09 4.25 -10.44
C GLY A 99 5.15 2.85 -9.84
N LEU A 100 4.58 1.87 -10.53
CA LEU A 100 4.67 0.46 -10.17
C LEU A 100 5.14 -0.34 -11.38
N LEU A 101 6.24 -1.06 -11.23
CA LEU A 101 6.76 -2.00 -12.21
C LEU A 101 6.28 -3.41 -11.86
N ASP A 102 5.92 -4.19 -12.87
CA ASP A 102 5.58 -5.60 -12.73
C ASP A 102 6.84 -6.50 -12.72
N ARG A 103 6.62 -7.83 -12.62
CA ARG A 103 7.71 -8.82 -12.61
C ARG A 103 8.52 -8.87 -13.91
N GLN A 104 7.96 -8.37 -15.01
CA GLN A 104 8.63 -8.24 -16.31
C GLN A 104 9.39 -6.91 -16.43
N GLY A 105 9.28 -6.04 -15.39
CA GLY A 105 9.87 -4.70 -15.40
C GLY A 105 9.11 -3.72 -16.29
N GLU A 106 7.88 -4.05 -16.65
CA GLU A 106 7.01 -3.15 -17.40
C GLU A 106 6.23 -2.25 -16.44
N LEU A 107 5.92 -1.03 -16.86
CA LEU A 107 5.20 -0.06 -16.05
C LEU A 107 3.72 -0.42 -15.99
N ALA A 108 3.28 -1.03 -14.88
CA ALA A 108 1.88 -1.41 -14.64
C ALA A 108 0.96 -0.20 -14.46
N GLY A 109 1.48 0.90 -13.90
CA GLY A 109 0.72 2.14 -13.74
C GLY A 109 1.44 3.18 -12.89
N ILE A 110 0.80 4.35 -12.77
CA ILE A 110 1.35 5.51 -12.04
C ILE A 110 0.24 6.13 -11.18
N TYR A 111 0.55 6.38 -9.91
CA TYR A 111 -0.19 7.29 -9.06
C TYR A 111 0.56 8.63 -8.99
N ARG A 112 -0.14 9.75 -9.14
CA ARG A 112 0.40 11.11 -9.01
C ARG A 112 -0.04 11.70 -7.67
N LYS A 113 0.90 12.25 -6.90
CA LYS A 113 0.65 12.89 -5.60
C LYS A 113 -0.54 13.85 -5.69
N TYR A 114 -1.53 13.62 -4.84
CA TYR A 114 -2.79 14.38 -4.88
C TYR A 114 -2.56 15.86 -4.60
N ILE A 115 -1.86 16.16 -3.48
CA ILE A 115 -1.50 17.54 -3.14
C ILE A 115 0.00 17.62 -2.84
N PRO A 116 0.81 18.24 -3.73
CA PRO A 116 2.19 18.59 -3.44
C PRO A 116 2.31 19.50 -2.20
N VAL A 117 3.43 19.44 -1.48
CA VAL A 117 3.71 20.41 -0.42
C VAL A 117 4.11 21.78 -1.01
N TYR A 118 4.02 22.83 -0.20
CA TYR A 118 4.30 24.19 -0.65
C TYR A 118 5.61 24.34 -1.46
N PRO A 119 6.78 23.80 -1.00
CA PRO A 119 8.00 23.89 -1.80
C PRO A 119 7.95 23.14 -3.14
N GLU A 120 7.16 22.08 -3.26
CA GLU A 120 6.99 21.38 -4.55
C GLU A 120 6.21 22.25 -5.55
N PHE A 121 5.21 23.00 -5.08
CA PHE A 121 4.50 23.97 -5.92
C PHE A 121 5.43 25.09 -6.40
N ASP A 122 6.30 25.62 -5.52
CA ASP A 122 7.29 26.65 -5.89
C ASP A 122 8.27 26.14 -6.97
N HIS A 123 8.56 24.84 -6.99
CA HIS A 123 9.38 24.19 -8.02
C HIS A 123 8.57 23.75 -9.26
N GLY A 124 7.28 24.08 -9.33
CA GLY A 124 6.43 23.80 -10.49
C GLY A 124 5.81 22.41 -10.54
N THR A 125 5.90 21.61 -9.46
CA THR A 125 5.25 20.30 -9.37
C THR A 125 3.73 20.48 -9.41
N ARG A 126 3.07 19.70 -10.25
CA ARG A 126 1.61 19.74 -10.41
C ARG A 126 0.90 18.69 -9.56
N PRO A 127 -0.31 18.99 -9.05
CA PRO A 127 -1.12 18.03 -8.32
C PRO A 127 -1.67 16.94 -9.24
N GLY A 128 -1.88 15.76 -8.67
CA GLY A 128 -2.53 14.63 -9.31
C GLY A 128 -4.07 14.74 -9.26
N PRO A 129 -4.78 13.91 -10.02
CA PRO A 129 -6.25 13.98 -10.14
C PRO A 129 -6.99 13.40 -8.91
N GLY A 130 -6.33 12.67 -8.02
CA GLY A 130 -6.92 12.00 -6.87
C GLY A 130 -6.62 10.50 -6.82
N ALA A 131 -7.44 9.76 -6.08
CA ALA A 131 -7.28 8.32 -5.91
C ALA A 131 -7.40 7.58 -7.25
N SER A 132 -6.50 6.64 -7.47
CA SER A 132 -6.49 5.76 -8.64
C SER A 132 -6.02 4.37 -8.25
N LEU A 133 -6.41 3.36 -9.04
CA LEU A 133 -6.00 1.98 -8.85
C LEU A 133 -5.05 1.55 -9.97
N ILE A 134 -3.97 0.89 -9.59
CA ILE A 134 -3.05 0.22 -10.50
C ILE A 134 -3.39 -1.28 -10.49
N GLN A 135 -3.59 -1.87 -11.66
CA GLN A 135 -3.91 -3.29 -11.77
C GLN A 135 -2.65 -4.14 -11.62
N THR A 136 -2.74 -5.18 -10.81
CA THR A 136 -1.67 -6.17 -10.61
C THR A 136 -2.22 -7.59 -10.68
N GLU A 137 -1.35 -8.58 -10.73
CA GLU A 137 -1.77 -9.99 -10.73
C GLU A 137 -2.42 -10.43 -9.40
N PHE A 138 -2.15 -9.71 -8.31
CA PHE A 138 -2.75 -9.95 -7.00
C PHE A 138 -3.93 -9.00 -6.68
N GLY A 139 -4.42 -8.28 -7.68
CA GLY A 139 -5.56 -7.36 -7.58
C GLY A 139 -5.17 -5.88 -7.65
N PRO A 140 -6.15 -4.97 -7.59
CA PRO A 140 -5.92 -3.54 -7.69
C PRO A 140 -5.28 -2.98 -6.42
N VAL A 141 -4.24 -2.14 -6.60
CA VAL A 141 -3.55 -1.43 -5.51
C VAL A 141 -3.69 0.07 -5.66
N GLY A 142 -3.75 0.79 -4.53
CA GLY A 142 -3.76 2.25 -4.51
C GLY A 142 -2.41 2.84 -4.11
N GLY A 143 -2.10 4.05 -4.60
CA GLY A 143 -0.91 4.81 -4.23
C GLY A 143 -1.24 5.95 -3.28
N VAL A 144 -0.34 6.27 -2.35
CA VAL A 144 -0.41 7.41 -1.43
C VAL A 144 1.00 7.97 -1.28
N ILE A 145 1.18 9.28 -1.39
CA ILE A 145 2.50 9.90 -1.29
C ILE A 145 2.52 10.95 -0.17
N CYS A 146 3.32 10.66 0.88
CA CYS A 146 3.75 11.63 1.90
C CYS A 146 2.60 12.50 2.44
N PHE A 147 2.53 13.75 2.03
CA PHE A 147 1.57 14.75 2.48
C PHE A 147 0.10 14.36 2.21
N ASP A 148 -0.14 13.45 1.28
CA ASP A 148 -1.46 12.91 0.96
C ASP A 148 -2.18 12.29 2.18
N LEU A 149 -1.44 11.78 3.17
CA LEU A 149 -2.01 11.25 4.41
C LEU A 149 -2.92 12.22 5.15
N ASN A 150 -2.72 13.54 4.98
CA ASN A 150 -3.46 14.56 5.70
C ASN A 150 -4.86 14.84 5.12
N PHE A 151 -5.16 14.32 3.92
CA PHE A 151 -6.37 14.68 3.18
C PHE A 151 -7.46 13.63 3.29
N GLY A 152 -8.47 13.93 4.13
CA GLY A 152 -9.63 13.04 4.35
C GLY A 152 -10.46 12.81 3.07
N GLU A 153 -10.50 13.77 2.16
CA GLU A 153 -11.18 13.66 0.87
C GLU A 153 -10.50 12.63 -0.07
N LEU A 154 -9.17 12.52 -0.05
CA LEU A 154 -8.46 11.48 -0.79
C LEU A 154 -8.74 10.10 -0.19
N ARG A 155 -8.68 9.97 1.15
CA ARG A 155 -9.01 8.74 1.85
C ARG A 155 -10.46 8.31 1.56
N ALA A 156 -11.41 9.25 1.54
CA ALA A 156 -12.79 8.98 1.19
C ALA A 156 -12.97 8.47 -0.26
N GLN A 157 -12.12 8.91 -1.20
CA GLN A 157 -12.09 8.36 -2.56
C GLN A 157 -11.62 6.90 -2.54
N TYR A 158 -10.56 6.56 -1.80
CA TYR A 158 -10.09 5.18 -1.67
C TYR A 158 -11.11 4.26 -0.99
N LYS A 159 -11.86 4.74 0.00
CA LYS A 159 -12.98 3.97 0.59
C LYS A 159 -14.01 3.54 -0.47
N LYS A 160 -14.28 4.38 -1.46
CA LYS A 160 -15.19 4.05 -2.57
C LYS A 160 -14.58 3.08 -3.59
N LEU A 161 -13.28 3.18 -3.82
CA LEU A 161 -12.56 2.32 -4.76
C LEU A 161 -12.24 0.95 -4.18
N LYS A 162 -12.22 0.80 -2.85
CA LYS A 162 -12.01 -0.45 -2.10
C LYS A 162 -10.76 -1.23 -2.53
N PRO A 163 -9.56 -0.62 -2.59
CA PRO A 163 -8.34 -1.39 -2.78
C PRO A 163 -8.12 -2.34 -1.61
N LYS A 164 -7.57 -3.53 -1.86
CA LYS A 164 -7.13 -4.43 -0.79
C LYS A 164 -5.74 -4.06 -0.24
N LEU A 165 -4.99 -3.20 -0.96
CA LEU A 165 -3.63 -2.81 -0.64
C LEU A 165 -3.38 -1.35 -1.02
N LEU A 166 -2.83 -0.58 -0.07
CA LEU A 166 -2.33 0.78 -0.27
C LEU A 166 -0.81 0.81 -0.14
N LEU A 167 -0.14 1.42 -1.13
CA LEU A 167 1.31 1.61 -1.17
C LEU A 167 1.61 3.06 -0.81
N PHE A 168 2.36 3.27 0.26
CA PHE A 168 2.70 4.59 0.76
C PHE A 168 4.19 4.85 0.66
N SER A 169 4.57 5.84 -0.15
CA SER A 169 5.95 6.32 -0.31
C SER A 169 6.09 7.69 0.33
N SER A 170 7.03 7.86 1.28
CA SER A 170 7.10 9.09 2.05
C SER A 170 8.50 9.46 2.52
N MET A 171 8.73 10.76 2.74
CA MET A 171 9.88 11.28 3.49
C MET A 171 9.65 11.26 5.00
N TYR A 172 8.39 11.29 5.47
CA TYR A 172 8.03 11.28 6.89
C TYR A 172 7.16 10.09 7.24
N HIS A 173 7.12 9.74 8.54
CA HIS A 173 6.43 8.54 9.00
C HIS A 173 4.89 8.68 8.97
N GLY A 174 4.35 9.80 9.39
CA GLY A 174 2.89 9.99 9.52
C GLY A 174 2.27 9.36 10.78
N GLY A 175 3.02 8.61 11.58
CA GLY A 175 2.58 8.07 12.87
C GLY A 175 1.30 7.25 12.78
N LEU A 176 0.39 7.48 13.73
CA LEU A 176 -0.91 6.80 13.82
C LEU A 176 -1.82 7.01 12.59
N VAL A 177 -1.53 8.02 11.75
CA VAL A 177 -2.36 8.28 10.57
C VAL A 177 -2.25 7.15 9.55
N GLN A 178 -1.10 6.47 9.44
CA GLN A 178 -0.97 5.26 8.61
C GLN A 178 -1.94 4.16 9.08
N ASN A 179 -1.96 3.88 10.39
CA ASN A 179 -2.87 2.88 10.99
C ASN A 179 -4.33 3.26 10.78
N PHE A 180 -4.66 4.55 10.92
CA PHE A 180 -6.00 5.04 10.68
C PHE A 180 -6.42 4.91 9.20
N TRP A 181 -5.52 5.14 8.24
CA TRP A 181 -5.81 4.90 6.83
C TRP A 181 -6.10 3.43 6.55
N ALA A 182 -5.29 2.51 7.10
CA ALA A 182 -5.51 1.07 6.95
C ALA A 182 -6.90 0.66 7.48
N LEU A 183 -7.23 1.12 8.69
CA LEU A 183 -8.51 0.84 9.33
C LEU A 183 -9.69 1.45 8.56
N ASP A 184 -9.62 2.75 8.23
CA ASP A 184 -10.75 3.48 7.62
C ASP A 184 -11.01 3.05 6.17
N VAL A 185 -9.96 2.73 5.40
CA VAL A 185 -10.08 2.21 4.02
C VAL A 185 -10.34 0.69 4.01
N GLN A 186 -10.12 0.01 5.15
CA GLN A 186 -10.20 -1.46 5.27
C GLN A 186 -9.22 -2.18 4.34
N ALA A 187 -7.98 -1.67 4.24
CA ALA A 187 -6.94 -2.16 3.34
C ALA A 187 -5.63 -2.40 4.08
N PHE A 188 -4.83 -3.37 3.63
CA PHE A 188 -3.43 -3.40 4.03
C PHE A 188 -2.75 -2.08 3.62
N PHE A 189 -1.85 -1.58 4.47
CA PHE A 189 -1.12 -0.35 4.23
C PHE A 189 0.39 -0.63 4.37
N VAL A 190 1.14 -0.44 3.27
CA VAL A 190 2.58 -0.69 3.22
C VAL A 190 3.31 0.63 3.12
N GLY A 191 3.81 1.10 4.26
CA GLY A 191 4.49 2.39 4.39
C GLY A 191 6.00 2.27 4.25
N SER A 192 6.56 2.86 3.20
CA SER A 192 8.00 3.01 2.98
C SER A 192 8.41 4.46 3.21
N VAL A 193 9.38 4.66 4.09
CA VAL A 193 9.76 5.98 4.58
C VAL A 193 11.27 6.18 4.59
N TYR A 194 11.70 7.45 4.66
CA TYR A 194 13.12 7.77 4.73
C TYR A 194 13.79 7.17 5.96
N LYS A 195 15.08 6.83 5.79
CA LYS A 195 15.95 6.29 6.84
C LYS A 195 15.92 7.19 8.09
N GLY A 196 15.81 6.56 9.25
CA GLY A 196 15.70 7.24 10.55
C GLY A 196 14.32 7.05 11.22
N THR A 197 13.32 6.62 10.48
CA THR A 197 12.01 6.19 11.00
C THR A 197 11.66 4.81 10.44
N PRO A 198 10.88 3.98 11.17
CA PRO A 198 10.55 2.63 10.71
C PRO A 198 9.61 2.64 9.51
N CYS A 199 9.87 1.79 8.52
CA CYS A 199 8.86 1.37 7.56
C CYS A 199 7.86 0.45 8.26
N THR A 200 6.61 0.45 7.83
CA THR A 200 5.54 -0.32 8.47
C THR A 200 4.71 -1.10 7.47
N ILE A 201 4.22 -2.27 7.89
CA ILE A 201 3.20 -3.03 7.19
C ILE A 201 2.04 -3.19 8.18
N ILE A 202 0.86 -2.73 7.80
CA ILE A 202 -0.30 -2.58 8.67
C ILE A 202 -1.47 -3.36 8.05
N ASP A 203 -2.23 -4.06 8.88
CA ASP A 203 -3.40 -4.82 8.45
C ASP A 203 -4.67 -3.95 8.34
N PRO A 204 -5.78 -4.49 7.78
CA PRO A 204 -7.04 -3.76 7.63
C PRO A 204 -7.74 -3.36 8.95
N GLN A 205 -7.26 -3.82 10.10
CA GLN A 205 -7.73 -3.39 11.43
C GLN A 205 -6.85 -2.28 12.04
N GLY A 206 -5.84 -1.81 11.29
CA GLY A 206 -4.91 -0.81 11.77
C GLY A 206 -3.78 -1.36 12.65
N THR A 207 -3.62 -2.68 12.73
CA THR A 207 -2.56 -3.32 13.52
C THR A 207 -1.26 -3.39 12.72
N THR A 208 -0.15 -2.97 13.32
CA THR A 208 1.17 -3.08 12.70
C THR A 208 1.67 -4.51 12.74
N LEU A 209 1.84 -5.14 11.58
CA LEU A 209 2.32 -6.52 11.43
C LEU A 209 3.84 -6.63 11.43
N ALA A 210 4.54 -5.64 10.84
CA ALA A 210 5.99 -5.62 10.76
C ALA A 210 6.52 -4.19 10.69
N GLN A 211 7.75 -4.00 11.22
CA GLN A 211 8.47 -2.73 11.18
C GLN A 211 9.95 -2.96 10.83
N SER A 212 10.53 -2.02 10.08
CA SER A 212 11.99 -1.92 9.97
C SER A 212 12.58 -1.30 11.24
N ASN A 213 13.89 -1.43 11.40
CA ASN A 213 14.60 -0.88 12.57
C ASN A 213 16.03 -0.45 12.19
N ASN A 214 16.82 -0.01 13.17
CA ASN A 214 18.19 0.45 12.95
C ASN A 214 19.17 -0.66 12.51
N TYR A 215 18.81 -1.94 12.65
CA TYR A 215 19.64 -3.07 12.21
C TYR A 215 19.20 -3.62 10.85
N GLN A 216 17.93 -3.46 10.51
CA GLN A 216 17.34 -3.95 9.26
C GLN A 216 16.53 -2.86 8.58
N SER A 217 17.03 -2.42 7.42
CA SER A 217 16.45 -1.31 6.64
C SER A 217 15.16 -1.68 5.86
N TRP A 218 14.53 -2.82 6.16
CA TRP A 218 13.25 -3.20 5.57
C TRP A 218 12.36 -3.93 6.57
N ALA A 219 11.06 -3.75 6.41
CA ALA A 219 10.02 -4.54 7.04
C ALA A 219 9.50 -5.55 6.02
N THR A 220 9.16 -6.77 6.45
CA THR A 220 8.59 -7.79 5.57
C THR A 220 7.46 -8.52 6.28
N ALA A 221 6.37 -8.76 5.56
CA ALA A 221 5.26 -9.60 6.00
C ALA A 221 4.71 -10.43 4.83
N ARG A 222 4.22 -11.63 5.14
CA ARG A 222 3.33 -12.39 4.28
C ARG A 222 1.91 -11.98 4.62
N ILE A 223 1.16 -11.45 3.65
CA ILE A 223 -0.21 -10.98 3.81
C ILE A 223 -1.14 -11.76 2.88
N ASN A 224 -2.39 -11.96 3.31
CA ASN A 224 -3.42 -12.58 2.48
C ASN A 224 -4.41 -11.52 2.04
N LEU A 225 -4.54 -11.29 0.73
CA LEU A 225 -5.43 -10.29 0.13
C LEU A 225 -6.86 -10.83 -0.13
N ASP A 226 -7.09 -12.11 0.12
CA ASP A 226 -8.43 -12.69 0.10
C ASP A 226 -9.05 -12.61 1.49
N TYR A 227 -9.64 -11.46 1.79
CA TYR A 227 -10.28 -11.17 3.07
C TYR A 227 -11.52 -10.28 2.92
N GLU A 228 -12.38 -10.32 3.93
CA GLU A 228 -13.49 -9.40 4.14
C GLU A 228 -13.46 -8.84 5.56
N VAL A 229 -13.85 -7.57 5.72
CA VAL A 229 -13.97 -6.90 7.01
C VAL A 229 -15.44 -6.85 7.41
N VAL A 230 -15.77 -7.42 8.58
CA VAL A 230 -17.12 -7.51 9.12
C VAL A 230 -17.20 -6.82 10.48
N HIS A 231 -18.41 -6.37 10.89
CA HIS A 231 -18.62 -5.88 12.24
C HIS A 231 -18.78 -7.04 13.23
N LEU A 232 -18.41 -6.86 14.50
CA LEU A 232 -18.55 -7.91 15.53
C LEU A 232 -20.01 -8.24 15.84
N ASP A 233 -20.85 -7.21 15.96
CA ASP A 233 -22.24 -7.40 16.28
C ASP A 233 -22.97 -8.25 15.24
N LYS A 234 -23.79 -9.18 15.68
CA LYS A 234 -24.54 -10.16 14.88
C LYS A 234 -23.69 -11.21 14.17
N ASN A 235 -22.40 -10.99 14.01
CA ASN A 235 -21.50 -11.92 13.31
C ASN A 235 -20.79 -12.87 14.26
N GLN A 236 -20.38 -12.41 15.45
CA GLN A 236 -19.60 -13.19 16.40
C GLN A 236 -20.26 -14.53 16.76
N ALA A 237 -21.58 -14.55 16.87
CA ALA A 237 -22.33 -15.77 17.18
C ALA A 237 -22.21 -16.88 16.11
N LYS A 238 -21.77 -16.53 14.89
CA LYS A 238 -21.63 -17.45 13.75
C LYS A 238 -20.21 -18.00 13.61
N TYR A 239 -19.20 -17.45 14.34
CA TYR A 239 -17.80 -17.82 14.15
C TYR A 239 -17.50 -19.27 14.50
N ASP A 240 -18.13 -19.82 15.53
CA ASP A 240 -17.98 -21.23 15.89
C ASP A 240 -18.51 -22.17 14.80
N ASP A 241 -19.58 -21.79 14.11
CA ASP A 241 -20.13 -22.57 13.01
C ASP A 241 -19.21 -22.53 11.79
N ILE A 242 -18.62 -21.37 11.49
CA ILE A 242 -17.61 -21.23 10.43
C ILE A 242 -16.39 -22.10 10.73
N HIS A 243 -15.84 -22.02 11.96
CA HIS A 243 -14.69 -22.84 12.35
C HIS A 243 -15.02 -24.34 12.31
N ARG A 244 -16.25 -24.73 12.67
CA ARG A 244 -16.69 -26.13 12.62
C ARG A 244 -16.78 -26.67 11.19
N GLN A 245 -17.20 -25.80 10.25
CA GLN A 245 -17.34 -26.19 8.85
C GLN A 245 -16.02 -26.15 8.07
N TYR A 246 -15.21 -25.11 8.27
CA TYR A 246 -14.04 -24.82 7.46
C TYR A 246 -12.70 -25.12 8.16
N GLY A 247 -12.65 -25.19 9.49
CA GLY A 247 -11.42 -25.43 10.24
C GLY A 247 -10.33 -24.44 9.87
N GLU A 248 -9.17 -24.95 9.50
CA GLU A 248 -8.00 -24.13 9.12
C GLU A 248 -8.12 -23.45 7.75
N ALA A 249 -9.12 -23.79 6.94
CA ALA A 249 -9.37 -23.16 5.65
C ALA A 249 -9.91 -21.71 5.79
N VAL A 250 -10.31 -21.30 6.99
CA VAL A 250 -10.78 -19.94 7.31
C VAL A 250 -10.10 -19.44 8.58
N ARG A 251 -9.54 -18.24 8.50
CA ARG A 251 -8.95 -17.57 9.65
C ARG A 251 -9.75 -16.33 10.00
N ILE A 252 -10.25 -16.24 11.23
CA ILE A 252 -10.98 -15.09 11.77
C ILE A 252 -10.06 -14.35 12.73
N VAL A 253 -9.81 -13.06 12.48
CA VAL A 253 -8.97 -12.21 13.33
C VAL A 253 -9.82 -11.12 13.97
N THR A 254 -9.82 -11.08 15.30
CA THR A 254 -10.48 -10.06 16.10
C THR A 254 -9.47 -9.50 17.10
N THR A 255 -9.17 -8.21 17.03
CA THR A 255 -8.13 -7.61 17.89
C THR A 255 -8.69 -7.24 19.27
N GLY A 256 -9.99 -7.05 19.42
CA GLY A 256 -10.63 -6.55 20.64
C GLY A 256 -10.45 -5.04 20.89
N GLU A 257 -9.67 -4.35 20.04
CA GLU A 257 -9.44 -2.89 20.13
C GLU A 257 -10.43 -2.09 19.27
N VAL A 258 -10.92 -2.72 18.21
CA VAL A 258 -11.91 -2.16 17.28
C VAL A 258 -13.09 -3.11 17.13
N GLY A 259 -14.27 -2.61 16.82
CA GLY A 259 -15.50 -3.41 16.68
C GLY A 259 -15.57 -4.24 15.39
N THR A 260 -14.43 -4.69 14.86
CA THR A 260 -14.34 -5.41 13.59
C THR A 260 -13.67 -6.76 13.73
N SER A 261 -14.02 -7.67 12.82
CA SER A 261 -13.24 -8.88 12.54
C SER A 261 -12.87 -8.92 11.08
N VAL A 262 -11.74 -9.56 10.78
CA VAL A 262 -11.31 -9.85 9.40
C VAL A 262 -11.44 -11.35 9.17
N ILE A 263 -12.20 -11.70 8.14
CA ILE A 263 -12.38 -13.07 7.68
C ILE A 263 -11.44 -13.31 6.52
N TYR A 264 -10.50 -14.22 6.67
CA TYR A 264 -9.55 -14.62 5.62
C TYR A 264 -9.91 -16.00 5.08
N SER A 265 -9.89 -16.14 3.77
CA SER A 265 -9.87 -17.46 3.15
C SER A 265 -8.43 -17.96 3.05
N GLU A 266 -8.16 -19.13 3.61
CA GLU A 266 -6.86 -19.82 3.54
C GLU A 266 -6.92 -21.01 2.56
N THR A 267 -7.97 -21.07 1.71
CA THR A 267 -8.21 -22.14 0.73
C THR A 267 -8.35 -21.59 -0.69
N GLU A 268 -8.16 -22.44 -1.68
CA GLU A 268 -8.42 -22.11 -3.10
C GLU A 268 -9.86 -22.41 -3.55
N GLU A 269 -10.64 -23.08 -2.72
CA GLU A 269 -11.99 -23.56 -3.08
C GLU A 269 -13.06 -22.47 -2.90
N ARG A 270 -12.88 -21.58 -1.92
CA ARG A 270 -13.83 -20.54 -1.52
C ARG A 270 -13.09 -19.23 -1.23
N THR A 271 -13.62 -18.12 -1.70
CA THR A 271 -13.13 -16.79 -1.32
C THR A 271 -13.68 -16.37 0.05
N ALA A 272 -13.03 -15.38 0.69
CA ALA A 272 -13.57 -14.77 1.90
C ALA A 272 -14.96 -14.16 1.67
N ALA A 273 -15.20 -13.62 0.47
CA ALA A 273 -16.53 -13.11 0.10
C ALA A 273 -17.58 -14.22 0.06
N ASP A 274 -17.27 -15.39 -0.54
CA ASP A 274 -18.18 -16.54 -0.57
C ASP A 274 -18.55 -17.00 0.84
N ILE A 275 -17.56 -17.02 1.76
CA ILE A 275 -17.77 -17.41 3.17
C ILE A 275 -18.65 -16.41 3.89
N VAL A 276 -18.39 -15.11 3.70
CA VAL A 276 -19.20 -14.03 4.29
C VAL A 276 -20.65 -14.11 3.81
N ASP A 277 -20.86 -14.37 2.51
CA ASP A 277 -22.20 -14.50 1.92
C ASP A 277 -22.91 -15.78 2.38
N GLU A 278 -22.22 -16.92 2.44
CA GLU A 278 -22.77 -18.21 2.89
C GLU A 278 -23.30 -18.14 4.35
N PHE A 279 -22.55 -17.47 5.23
CA PHE A 279 -22.95 -17.29 6.62
C PHE A 279 -23.74 -16.01 6.88
N GLU A 280 -24.13 -15.29 5.82
CA GLU A 280 -24.85 -14.02 5.93
C GLU A 280 -24.20 -13.07 6.94
N LEU A 281 -22.86 -12.93 6.88
CA LEU A 281 -22.14 -12.00 7.74
C LEU A 281 -22.34 -10.56 7.24
N VAL A 282 -22.58 -9.65 8.18
CA VAL A 282 -22.76 -8.23 7.87
C VAL A 282 -21.40 -7.56 7.72
N ARG A 283 -21.08 -7.09 6.52
CA ARG A 283 -19.83 -6.34 6.25
C ARG A 283 -19.83 -5.01 7.01
N LEU A 284 -18.65 -4.50 7.31
CA LEU A 284 -18.49 -3.29 8.13
C LEU A 284 -19.21 -2.07 7.53
N ASP A 285 -19.09 -1.86 6.22
CA ASP A 285 -19.77 -0.74 5.55
C ASP A 285 -21.29 -0.87 5.63
N GLU A 286 -21.83 -2.06 5.42
CA GLU A 286 -23.27 -2.36 5.51
C GLU A 286 -23.80 -2.11 6.92
N TYR A 287 -23.03 -2.52 7.95
CA TYR A 287 -23.40 -2.26 9.35
C TYR A 287 -23.43 -0.77 9.64
N PHE A 288 -22.47 -0.01 9.15
CA PHE A 288 -22.44 1.44 9.35
C PHE A 288 -23.56 2.16 8.59
N ASP A 289 -23.90 1.72 7.38
CA ASP A 289 -25.01 2.30 6.61
C ASP A 289 -26.34 2.02 7.28
N TRP A 290 -26.56 0.80 7.73
CA TRP A 290 -27.72 0.44 8.53
C TRP A 290 -27.82 1.27 9.83
N SER A 291 -26.73 1.46 10.55
CA SER A 291 -26.70 2.27 11.76
C SER A 291 -27.05 3.75 11.48
N ARG A 292 -26.57 4.31 10.35
CA ARG A 292 -26.94 5.67 9.91
C ARG A 292 -28.41 5.79 9.59
N GLN A 293 -28.98 4.78 8.93
CA GLN A 293 -30.42 4.72 8.65
C GLN A 293 -31.24 4.70 9.93
N LEU A 294 -30.95 3.79 10.86
CA LEU A 294 -31.63 3.71 12.17
C LEU A 294 -31.55 5.04 12.93
N ARG A 295 -30.37 5.67 12.94
CA ARG A 295 -30.22 6.98 13.55
C ARG A 295 -31.19 7.99 12.93
N THR A 296 -31.33 8.02 11.62
CA THR A 296 -32.23 8.95 10.93
C THR A 296 -33.70 8.67 11.30
N GLU A 297 -34.10 7.42 11.32
CA GLU A 297 -35.47 7.00 11.70
C GLU A 297 -35.82 7.36 13.16
N HIS A 298 -34.84 7.36 14.07
CA HIS A 298 -35.07 7.65 15.51
C HIS A 298 -34.82 9.13 15.87
N LEU A 299 -34.51 10.00 14.92
CA LEU A 299 -34.47 11.46 15.10
C LEU A 299 -35.81 12.15 14.88
N THR A 300 -36.76 11.45 14.29
CA THR A 300 -38.14 11.90 14.07
C THR A 300 -39.08 11.40 15.15
#